data_24094913d1876139aef485b833b533de
#
_entry.id   24094913d1876139aef485b833b533de
#
_cell.length_a   1.000
_cell.length_b   1.000
_cell.length_c   1.000
_cell.angle_alpha   90.00
_cell.angle_beta   90.00
_cell.angle_gamma   90.00
#
_symmetry.space_group_name_H-M   'P 1'
#
loop_
_entity.id
_entity.type
_entity.pdbx_description
1 polymer ?
#
loop_
_entity_poly.entity_id
_entity_poly.type
_entity_poly.pdbx_seq_one_letter_code
_entity_poly.pdbx_strand_id
1 'polypeptide(L)'
;MTGRNTVRKALLPLARALAEGRRAWLRYDDAGGVRTDREVEVLGLAWRGGPWHLAAFCHRRKAFRLFHLDRIDRVRVLRKRSRPGLAPPGFDARFFSTTGFLDPGRPEPPVRATIRLRPPLSRLAAAIFPSALCERPAAGEVLCHLRANELGELSGLVVSLGEGAELCTRG
;
A
#
# COMPACT_ATOMS: atom_id res chain seq x y z
N MET A 1 4.09 -18.16 -10.19
CA MET A 1 3.80 -16.98 -11.03
C MET A 1 2.50 -16.26 -10.70
N THR A 2 1.66 -16.78 -9.83
CA THR A 2 0.30 -16.26 -9.55
C THR A 2 0.26 -15.08 -8.59
N GLY A 3 1.18 -14.97 -7.64
CA GLY A 3 1.12 -13.95 -6.56
C GLY A 3 1.31 -12.48 -6.97
N ARG A 4 2.18 -12.18 -7.94
CA ARG A 4 2.48 -10.78 -8.32
C ARG A 4 1.32 -10.08 -9.00
N ASN A 5 0.60 -10.79 -9.84
CA ASN A 5 -0.56 -10.23 -10.54
C ASN A 5 -1.75 -10.04 -9.58
N THR A 6 -1.87 -10.90 -8.57
CA THR A 6 -2.91 -10.81 -7.52
C THR A 6 -2.71 -9.60 -6.63
N VAL A 7 -1.47 -9.34 -6.18
CA VAL A 7 -1.16 -8.16 -5.34
C VAL A 7 -1.49 -6.86 -6.09
N ARG A 8 -1.05 -6.70 -7.33
CA ARG A 8 -1.33 -5.49 -8.11
C ARG A 8 -2.83 -5.30 -8.38
N LYS A 9 -3.56 -6.38 -8.65
CA LYS A 9 -5.02 -6.35 -8.83
C LYS A 9 -5.76 -5.86 -7.59
N ALA A 10 -5.24 -6.14 -6.40
CA ALA A 10 -5.81 -5.67 -5.14
C ALA A 10 -5.29 -4.26 -4.79
N LEU A 11 -4.00 -4.00 -4.98
CA LEU A 11 -3.35 -2.75 -4.58
C LEU A 11 -3.94 -1.52 -5.27
N LEU A 12 -4.09 -1.56 -6.59
CA LEU A 12 -4.57 -0.40 -7.36
C LEU A 12 -5.99 0.03 -6.96
N PRO A 13 -7.00 -0.85 -6.90
CA PRO A 13 -8.33 -0.44 -6.48
C PRO A 13 -8.37 -0.03 -5.00
N LEU A 14 -7.58 -0.62 -4.11
CA LEU A 14 -7.50 -0.20 -2.71
C LEU A 14 -6.85 1.17 -2.55
N ALA A 15 -5.77 1.44 -3.26
CA ALA A 15 -5.14 2.75 -3.29
C ALA A 15 -6.09 3.82 -3.84
N ARG A 16 -6.88 3.48 -4.85
CA ARG A 16 -7.91 4.34 -5.39
C ARG A 16 -9.03 4.60 -4.37
N ALA A 17 -9.52 3.56 -3.68
CA ALA A 17 -10.52 3.72 -2.63
C ALA A 17 -10.04 4.66 -1.52
N LEU A 18 -8.77 4.51 -1.10
CA LEU A 18 -8.13 5.40 -0.12
C LEU A 18 -8.04 6.83 -0.63
N ALA A 19 -7.54 7.05 -1.85
CA ALA A 19 -7.38 8.37 -2.45
C ALA A 19 -8.71 9.10 -2.66
N GLU A 20 -9.78 8.37 -3.01
CA GLU A 20 -11.11 8.92 -3.25
C GLU A 20 -11.99 9.01 -1.98
N GLY A 21 -11.51 8.52 -0.83
CA GLY A 21 -12.29 8.46 0.40
C GLY A 21 -13.53 7.59 0.27
N ARG A 22 -13.38 6.41 -0.33
CA ARG A 22 -14.46 5.44 -0.59
C ARG A 22 -14.23 4.13 0.12
N ARG A 23 -15.31 3.43 0.42
CA ARG A 23 -15.24 2.07 0.91
C ARG A 23 -14.86 1.09 -0.19
N ALA A 24 -14.36 -0.07 0.21
CA ALA A 24 -14.10 -1.19 -0.68
C ALA A 24 -14.85 -2.43 -0.22
N TRP A 25 -15.23 -3.25 -1.19
CA TRP A 25 -15.67 -4.60 -0.96
C TRP A 25 -14.55 -5.56 -1.33
N LEU A 26 -14.27 -6.53 -0.45
CA LEU A 26 -13.22 -7.51 -0.60
C LEU A 26 -13.82 -8.93 -0.60
N ARG A 27 -13.29 -9.78 -1.47
CA ARG A 27 -13.36 -11.23 -1.29
C ARG A 27 -12.03 -11.71 -0.75
N TYR A 28 -12.05 -12.24 0.46
CA TYR A 28 -10.86 -12.52 1.26
C TYR A 28 -10.82 -13.97 1.72
N ASP A 29 -9.67 -14.61 1.51
CA ASP A 29 -9.37 -15.94 2.04
C ASP A 29 -8.54 -15.78 3.33
N ASP A 30 -9.08 -16.21 4.47
CA ASP A 30 -8.38 -16.12 5.76
C ASP A 30 -7.23 -17.14 5.87
N ALA A 31 -6.53 -17.12 7.01
CA ALA A 31 -5.41 -18.03 7.24
C ALA A 31 -5.84 -19.51 7.24
N GLY A 32 -7.09 -19.80 7.56
CA GLY A 32 -7.66 -21.15 7.53
C GLY A 32 -8.24 -21.55 6.16
N GLY A 33 -8.11 -20.67 5.15
CA GLY A 33 -8.64 -20.91 3.81
C GLY A 33 -10.15 -20.65 3.69
N VAL A 34 -10.78 -20.06 4.69
CA VAL A 34 -12.22 -19.72 4.64
C VAL A 34 -12.41 -18.44 3.86
N ARG A 35 -13.18 -18.54 2.78
CA ARG A 35 -13.51 -17.40 1.91
C ARG A 35 -14.67 -16.60 2.46
N THR A 36 -14.50 -15.30 2.57
CA THR A 36 -15.50 -14.37 3.11
C THR A 36 -15.55 -13.08 2.31
N ASP A 37 -16.75 -12.51 2.21
CA ASP A 37 -16.95 -11.18 1.66
C ASP A 37 -16.93 -10.13 2.78
N ARG A 38 -16.23 -9.02 2.53
CA ARG A 38 -16.00 -7.94 3.51
C ARG A 38 -16.24 -6.58 2.88
N GLU A 39 -17.02 -5.74 3.55
CA GLU A 39 -17.02 -4.29 3.30
C GLU A 39 -16.06 -3.64 4.28
N VAL A 40 -15.15 -2.80 3.79
CA VAL A 40 -14.10 -2.17 4.59
C VAL A 40 -13.95 -0.68 4.30
N GLU A 41 -13.52 0.06 5.32
CA GLU A 41 -12.99 1.41 5.19
C GLU A 41 -11.48 1.30 5.05
N VAL A 42 -10.93 1.72 3.92
CA VAL A 42 -9.48 1.68 3.66
C VAL A 42 -8.79 2.78 4.43
N LEU A 43 -7.89 2.44 5.35
CA LEU A 43 -7.19 3.39 6.22
C LEU A 43 -5.73 3.58 5.83
N GLY A 44 -5.08 2.56 5.28
CA GLY A 44 -3.69 2.65 4.86
C GLY A 44 -3.21 1.39 4.16
N LEU A 45 -2.12 1.55 3.41
CA LEU A 45 -1.44 0.49 2.69
C LEU A 45 0.04 0.50 3.09
N ALA A 46 0.62 -0.67 3.33
CA ALA A 46 2.04 -0.80 3.65
C ALA A 46 2.64 -2.05 3.03
N TRP A 47 3.86 -1.92 2.50
CA TRP A 47 4.71 -3.04 2.16
C TRP A 47 5.67 -3.32 3.32
N ARG A 48 5.70 -4.57 3.78
CA ARG A 48 6.49 -4.95 4.96
C ARG A 48 7.38 -6.16 4.63
N GLY A 49 8.51 -5.89 4.01
CA GLY A 49 9.54 -6.90 3.76
C GLY A 49 9.13 -8.04 2.81
N GLY A 50 8.12 -7.84 1.98
CA GLY A 50 7.61 -8.81 1.01
C GLY A 50 6.09 -8.74 0.84
N PRO A 51 5.25 -8.97 1.86
CA PRO A 51 3.81 -8.84 1.73
C PRO A 51 3.34 -7.39 1.82
N TRP A 52 2.35 -7.04 0.98
CA TRP A 52 1.55 -5.84 1.15
C TRP A 52 0.46 -6.08 2.19
N HIS A 53 0.22 -5.07 3.03
CA HIS A 53 -0.81 -5.06 4.05
C HIS A 53 -1.80 -3.92 3.82
N LEU A 54 -3.06 -4.21 4.07
CA LEU A 54 -4.14 -3.24 4.16
C LEU A 54 -4.53 -3.05 5.62
N ALA A 55 -4.45 -1.83 6.11
CA ALA A 55 -5.09 -1.42 7.35
C ALA A 55 -6.50 -0.93 7.03
N ALA A 56 -7.52 -1.52 7.63
CA ALA A 56 -8.90 -1.18 7.37
C ALA A 56 -9.81 -1.39 8.58
N PHE A 57 -10.92 -0.64 8.63
CA PHE A 57 -12.04 -0.98 9.49
C PHE A 57 -12.96 -1.94 8.75
N CYS A 58 -13.17 -3.12 9.32
CA CYS A 58 -14.01 -4.17 8.77
C CYS A 58 -15.43 -4.09 9.33
N HIS A 59 -16.42 -3.79 8.47
CA HIS A 59 -17.83 -3.68 8.89
C HIS A 59 -18.41 -5.01 9.37
N ARG A 60 -17.98 -6.13 8.81
CA ARG A 60 -18.42 -7.46 9.24
C ARG A 60 -18.00 -7.79 10.68
N ARG A 61 -16.78 -7.40 11.06
CA ARG A 61 -16.22 -7.63 12.40
C ARG A 61 -16.41 -6.44 13.34
N LYS A 62 -16.87 -5.29 12.82
CA LYS A 62 -16.99 -4.01 13.54
C LYS A 62 -15.69 -3.63 14.26
N ALA A 63 -14.54 -3.86 13.61
CA ALA A 63 -13.23 -3.66 14.19
C ALA A 63 -12.17 -3.31 13.14
N PHE A 64 -11.11 -2.65 13.60
CA PHE A 64 -9.87 -2.51 12.85
C PHE A 64 -9.24 -3.86 12.57
N ARG A 65 -8.78 -4.07 11.34
CA ARG A 65 -8.12 -5.30 10.89
C ARG A 65 -6.98 -5.00 9.94
N LEU A 66 -5.97 -5.88 9.97
CA LEU A 66 -4.94 -5.96 8.95
C LEU A 66 -5.26 -7.12 8.01
N PHE A 67 -5.19 -6.84 6.72
CA PHE A 67 -5.40 -7.83 5.66
C PHE A 67 -4.13 -7.96 4.83
N HIS A 68 -3.78 -9.19 4.46
CA HIS A 68 -2.73 -9.45 3.49
C HIS A 68 -3.29 -9.33 2.08
N LEU A 69 -2.67 -8.53 1.22
CA LEU A 69 -3.18 -8.31 -0.14
C LEU A 69 -3.15 -9.57 -1.00
N ASP A 70 -2.20 -10.46 -0.78
CA ASP A 70 -2.08 -11.73 -1.49
C ASP A 70 -3.23 -12.72 -1.20
N ARG A 71 -3.98 -12.48 -0.11
CA ARG A 71 -5.18 -13.24 0.25
C ARG A 71 -6.48 -12.60 -0.23
N ILE A 72 -6.40 -11.48 -0.94
CA ILE A 72 -7.57 -10.82 -1.53
C ILE A 72 -7.76 -11.34 -2.95
N ASP A 73 -8.84 -12.09 -3.17
CA ASP A 73 -9.20 -12.60 -4.50
C ASP A 73 -9.76 -11.50 -5.40
N ARG A 74 -10.64 -10.65 -4.84
CA ARG A 74 -11.29 -9.56 -5.59
C ARG A 74 -11.46 -8.31 -4.74
N VAL A 75 -11.37 -7.16 -5.41
CA VAL A 75 -11.66 -5.84 -4.83
C VAL A 75 -12.64 -5.10 -5.73
N ARG A 76 -13.60 -4.43 -5.12
CA ARG A 76 -14.46 -3.43 -5.78
C ARG A 76 -14.48 -2.16 -4.97
N VAL A 77 -14.22 -1.03 -5.61
CA VAL A 77 -14.40 0.29 -5.01
C VAL A 77 -15.90 0.60 -5.00
N LEU A 78 -16.45 0.88 -3.82
CA LEU A 78 -17.87 1.16 -3.66
C LEU A 78 -18.15 2.64 -3.88
N ARG A 79 -19.40 2.98 -4.24
CA ARG A 79 -19.86 4.38 -4.30
C ARG A 79 -20.00 5.00 -2.91
N LYS A 80 -20.12 4.18 -1.88
CA LYS A 80 -20.23 4.63 -0.47
C LYS A 80 -18.98 5.36 -0.03
N ARG A 81 -19.15 6.50 0.61
CA ARG A 81 -18.06 7.26 1.22
C ARG A 81 -17.56 6.59 2.49
N SER A 82 -16.25 6.73 2.72
CA SER A 82 -15.64 6.37 4.00
C SER A 82 -16.13 7.27 5.12
N ARG A 83 -16.27 6.73 6.32
CA ARG A 83 -16.61 7.48 7.52
C ARG A 83 -15.37 7.95 8.24
N PRO A 84 -15.32 9.19 8.73
CA PRO A 84 -14.23 9.62 9.60
C PRO A 84 -14.29 8.92 10.97
N GLY A 85 -13.15 8.86 11.66
CA GLY A 85 -13.08 8.42 13.05
C GLY A 85 -13.12 6.89 13.28
N LEU A 86 -13.00 6.07 12.24
CA LEU A 86 -12.97 4.61 12.37
C LEU A 86 -11.56 4.02 12.53
N ALA A 87 -10.53 4.84 12.40
CA ALA A 87 -9.18 4.45 12.73
C ALA A 87 -9.02 4.32 14.26
N PRO A 88 -8.27 3.32 14.75
CA PRO A 88 -8.01 3.20 16.18
C PRO A 88 -7.20 4.40 16.68
N PRO A 89 -7.31 4.76 17.98
CA PRO A 89 -6.49 5.82 18.57
C PRO A 89 -5.00 5.59 18.29
N GLY A 90 -4.31 6.67 17.87
CA GLY A 90 -2.89 6.60 17.54
C GLY A 90 -2.54 5.99 16.18
N PHE A 91 -3.51 5.58 15.37
CA PHE A 91 -3.24 5.14 14.01
C PHE A 91 -2.85 6.32 13.12
N ASP A 92 -1.68 6.23 12.50
CA ASP A 92 -1.21 7.15 11.47
C ASP A 92 -0.83 6.36 10.22
N ALA A 93 -1.50 6.65 9.11
CA ALA A 93 -1.26 5.97 7.84
C ALA A 93 0.18 6.21 7.30
N ARG A 94 0.77 7.37 7.60
CA ARG A 94 2.16 7.68 7.21
C ARG A 94 3.14 6.80 7.96
N PHE A 95 2.98 6.71 9.27
CA PHE A 95 3.80 5.86 10.12
C PHE A 95 3.60 4.38 9.77
N PHE A 96 2.37 3.94 9.57
CA PHE A 96 2.04 2.59 9.14
C PHE A 96 2.75 2.20 7.84
N SER A 97 2.74 3.08 6.83
CA SER A 97 3.42 2.86 5.55
C SER A 97 4.94 2.79 5.67
N THR A 98 5.56 3.59 6.55
CA THR A 98 7.03 3.69 6.66
C THR A 98 7.65 2.64 7.56
N THR A 99 6.92 2.10 8.54
CA THR A 99 7.48 1.12 9.49
C THR A 99 7.96 -0.19 8.83
N GLY A 100 7.53 -0.45 7.60
CA GLY A 100 8.05 -1.57 6.82
C GLY A 100 9.43 -1.32 6.19
N PHE A 101 9.89 -0.06 6.15
CA PHE A 101 11.13 0.33 5.47
C PHE A 101 12.25 0.74 6.44
N LEU A 102 11.89 1.08 7.67
CA LEU A 102 12.84 1.60 8.65
C LEU A 102 12.76 0.81 9.96
N ASP A 103 13.88 0.26 10.35
CA ASP A 103 14.08 -0.29 11.69
C ASP A 103 14.79 0.78 12.55
N PRO A 104 14.11 1.39 13.53
CA PRO A 104 14.71 2.41 14.38
C PRO A 104 15.84 1.87 15.27
N GLY A 105 15.93 0.55 15.46
CA GLY A 105 17.00 -0.10 16.21
C GLY A 105 18.26 -0.38 15.42
N ARG A 106 18.28 -0.13 14.12
CA ARG A 106 19.44 -0.41 13.26
C ARG A 106 20.50 0.67 13.41
N PRO A 107 21.78 0.31 13.66
CA PRO A 107 22.87 1.28 13.88
C PRO A 107 23.29 2.02 12.61
N GLU A 108 22.97 1.51 11.43
CA GLU A 108 23.33 2.13 10.16
C GLU A 108 22.32 3.18 9.71
N PRO A 109 22.76 4.32 9.16
CA PRO A 109 21.86 5.33 8.66
C PRO A 109 21.05 4.78 7.47
N PRO A 110 19.76 5.15 7.36
CA PRO A 110 18.94 4.68 6.26
C PRO A 110 19.44 5.23 4.91
N VAL A 111 19.42 4.41 3.91
CA VAL A 111 19.72 4.80 2.53
C VAL A 111 18.57 5.60 1.93
N ARG A 112 18.91 6.56 1.09
CA ARG A 112 17.92 7.32 0.29
C ARG A 112 17.78 6.68 -1.06
N ALA A 113 16.55 6.53 -1.50
CA ALA A 113 16.23 6.00 -2.81
C ALA A 113 15.09 6.77 -3.46
N THR A 114 15.06 6.72 -4.77
CA THR A 114 13.99 7.32 -5.57
C THR A 114 13.32 6.25 -6.38
N ILE A 115 12.00 6.16 -6.26
CA ILE A 115 11.16 5.28 -7.10
C ILE A 115 10.43 6.16 -8.10
N ARG A 116 10.63 5.89 -9.40
CA ARG A 116 9.85 6.48 -10.47
C ARG A 116 8.58 5.68 -10.65
N LEU A 117 7.46 6.37 -10.65
CA LEU A 117 6.15 5.80 -10.92
C LEU A 117 5.57 6.40 -12.21
N ARG A 118 5.03 5.54 -13.06
CA ARG A 118 4.26 5.88 -14.27
C ARG A 118 2.79 5.48 -14.09
N PRO A 119 1.87 6.00 -14.91
CA PRO A 119 0.48 5.60 -14.84
C PRO A 119 0.28 4.07 -14.96
N PRO A 120 -0.66 3.47 -14.22
CA PRO A 120 -1.61 4.12 -13.30
C PRO A 120 -1.06 4.43 -11.91
N LEU A 121 0.10 3.90 -11.53
CA LEU A 121 0.69 4.01 -10.18
C LEU A 121 0.97 5.46 -9.77
N SER A 122 1.45 6.29 -10.71
CA SER A 122 1.78 7.69 -10.44
C SER A 122 0.59 8.54 -9.95
N ARG A 123 -0.63 8.18 -10.37
CA ARG A 123 -1.86 8.84 -9.91
C ARG A 123 -2.22 8.50 -8.48
N LEU A 124 -1.69 7.41 -7.96
CA LEU A 124 -1.96 6.86 -6.63
C LEU A 124 -0.75 6.96 -5.69
N ALA A 125 0.30 7.68 -6.11
CA ALA A 125 1.56 7.79 -5.37
C ALA A 125 1.35 8.21 -3.90
N ALA A 126 0.51 9.21 -3.65
CA ALA A 126 0.25 9.71 -2.30
C ALA A 126 -0.52 8.68 -1.42
N ALA A 127 -1.32 7.80 -2.01
CA ALA A 127 -2.00 6.74 -1.28
C ALA A 127 -1.07 5.56 -0.99
N ILE A 128 -0.17 5.24 -1.93
CA ILE A 128 0.79 4.13 -1.80
C ILE A 128 1.97 4.53 -0.89
N PHE A 129 2.47 5.76 -1.03
CA PHE A 129 3.62 6.31 -0.30
C PHE A 129 3.28 7.65 0.38
N PRO A 130 2.40 7.65 1.40
CA PRO A 130 1.90 8.90 2.00
C PRO A 130 2.96 9.73 2.72
N SER A 131 4.11 9.12 3.07
CA SER A 131 5.23 9.79 3.72
C SER A 131 6.36 10.18 2.77
N ALA A 132 6.28 9.79 1.50
CA ALA A 132 7.32 10.12 0.52
C ALA A 132 7.24 11.59 0.09
N LEU A 133 8.41 12.19 -0.09
CA LEU A 133 8.50 13.44 -0.84
C LEU A 133 8.35 13.10 -2.33
N CYS A 134 7.34 13.67 -2.97
CA CYS A 134 7.04 13.36 -4.37
C CYS A 134 7.28 14.58 -5.27
N GLU A 135 7.99 14.36 -6.36
CA GLU A 135 8.22 15.33 -7.44
C GLU A 135 7.54 14.87 -8.73
N ARG A 136 7.14 15.81 -9.57
CA ARG A 136 6.47 15.55 -10.87
C ARG A 136 7.31 16.13 -12.01
N PRO A 137 8.36 15.42 -12.47
CA PRO A 137 9.29 15.94 -13.47
C PRO A 137 8.71 16.03 -14.87
N ALA A 138 7.75 15.15 -15.20
CA ALA A 138 7.12 15.10 -16.51
C ALA A 138 5.64 14.72 -16.41
N ALA A 139 4.90 14.92 -17.50
CA ALA A 139 3.49 14.58 -17.54
C ALA A 139 3.27 13.08 -17.27
N GLY A 140 2.49 12.79 -16.23
CA GLY A 140 2.14 11.44 -15.84
C GLY A 140 3.19 10.71 -14.99
N GLU A 141 4.39 11.23 -14.79
CA GLU A 141 5.41 10.64 -13.94
C GLU A 141 5.42 11.25 -12.53
N VAL A 142 5.79 10.45 -11.54
CA VAL A 142 6.04 10.85 -10.16
C VAL A 142 7.33 10.20 -9.68
N LEU A 143 8.22 10.99 -9.08
CA LEU A 143 9.39 10.51 -8.35
C LEU A 143 9.08 10.54 -6.86
N CYS A 144 9.08 9.38 -6.22
CA CYS A 144 8.89 9.23 -4.78
C CYS A 144 10.22 9.01 -4.10
N HIS A 145 10.64 9.95 -3.25
CA HIS A 145 11.87 9.86 -2.48
C HIS A 145 11.58 9.17 -1.15
N LEU A 146 12.23 8.05 -0.93
CA LEU A 146 12.04 7.17 0.23
C LEU A 146 13.33 7.01 1.01
N ARG A 147 13.19 6.59 2.26
CA ARG A 147 14.28 6.12 3.10
C ARG A 147 14.02 4.66 3.45
N ALA A 148 15.04 3.83 3.34
CA ALA A 148 14.97 2.41 3.68
C ALA A 148 16.27 1.97 4.35
N ASN A 149 16.25 0.85 5.04
CA ASN A 149 17.45 0.28 5.65
C ASN A 149 18.42 -0.25 4.59
N GLU A 150 17.88 -0.83 3.52
CA GLU A 150 18.67 -1.40 2.43
C GLU A 150 18.00 -1.19 1.07
N LEU A 151 18.80 -1.02 0.03
CA LEU A 151 18.29 -0.93 -1.35
C LEU A 151 17.62 -2.23 -1.81
N GLY A 152 18.06 -3.38 -1.29
CA GLY A 152 17.48 -4.69 -1.61
C GLY A 152 16.00 -4.79 -1.25
N GLU A 153 15.59 -4.19 -0.12
CA GLU A 153 14.18 -4.13 0.28
C GLU A 153 13.33 -3.37 -0.74
N LEU A 154 13.86 -2.26 -1.24
CA LEU A 154 13.16 -1.44 -2.24
C LEU A 154 13.09 -2.13 -3.61
N SER A 155 14.04 -2.99 -3.93
CA SER A 155 13.96 -3.80 -5.14
C SER A 155 12.78 -4.77 -5.10
N GLY A 156 12.55 -5.41 -3.95
CA GLY A 156 11.36 -6.25 -3.73
C GLY A 156 10.05 -5.49 -3.85
N LEU A 157 10.01 -4.27 -3.28
CA LEU A 157 8.87 -3.37 -3.41
C LEU A 157 8.57 -3.02 -4.87
N VAL A 158 9.58 -2.58 -5.63
CA VAL A 158 9.41 -2.21 -7.05
C VAL A 158 8.92 -3.41 -7.87
N VAL A 159 9.49 -4.59 -7.63
CA VAL A 159 9.03 -5.84 -8.27
C VAL A 159 7.57 -6.13 -7.94
N SER A 160 7.13 -5.89 -6.70
CA SER A 160 5.73 -6.10 -6.27
C SER A 160 4.75 -5.14 -6.94
N LEU A 161 5.19 -3.91 -7.22
CA LEU A 161 4.40 -2.90 -7.94
C LEU A 161 4.27 -3.23 -9.44
N GLY A 162 5.22 -3.97 -9.99
CA GLY A 162 5.22 -4.41 -11.38
C GLY A 162 5.50 -3.27 -12.37
N GLU A 163 4.95 -3.38 -13.59
CA GLU A 163 5.15 -2.38 -14.63
C GLU A 163 4.71 -0.99 -14.18
N GLY A 164 5.49 0.01 -14.54
CA GLY A 164 5.27 1.39 -14.15
C GLY A 164 5.98 1.83 -12.89
N ALA A 165 6.70 0.94 -12.20
CA ALA A 165 7.59 1.28 -11.09
C ALA A 165 9.05 0.95 -11.43
N GLU A 166 9.96 1.88 -11.13
CA GLU A 166 11.39 1.74 -11.40
C GLU A 166 12.20 2.34 -10.26
N LEU A 167 13.19 1.60 -9.77
CA LEU A 167 14.15 2.12 -8.78
C LEU A 167 15.21 2.93 -9.53
N CYS A 168 15.27 4.24 -9.22
CA CYS A 168 16.30 5.13 -9.71
C CYS A 168 17.45 5.15 -8.72
N THR A 169 18.53 4.42 -9.01
CA THR A 169 19.78 4.54 -8.28
C THR A 169 20.52 5.76 -8.80
N ARG A 170 20.70 6.79 -7.98
CA ARG A 170 21.73 7.79 -8.28
C ARG A 170 23.08 7.15 -8.01
N GLY A 171 23.88 7.00 -9.08
CA GLY A 171 25.30 6.74 -8.95
C GLY A 171 26.00 7.85 -8.19
#